data_33226b90e1dd68f2c4408a6d411214bd
#
_entry.id   33226b90e1dd68f2c4408a6d411214bd
#
_cell.length_a   1.000
_cell.length_b   1.000
_cell.length_c   1.000
_cell.angle_alpha   90.00
_cell.angle_beta   90.00
_cell.angle_gamma   90.00
#
_symmetry.space_group_name_H-M   'P 1'
#
loop_
_entity.id
_entity.type
_entity.pdbx_description
1 polymer ?
#
loop_
_entity_poly.entity_id
_entity_poly.type
_entity_poly.pdbx_seq_one_letter_code
_entity_poly.pdbx_strand_id
1 'polypeptide(L)'
;MKRLLPSLLSALLLPLLAVVGPLLAPHPMDQPITIPYGPAGTNGALLGGDQLGRDVLSRLLHGGRDLVISSLAVAVLVTAIATVLGVAGALRPGFGRFVERVADVFMLLPAVLGILLVTLSWPQGGRLALVTAAVALGAPYAVRFMTAAAAPVVTTGYVEAAVAGGERTLHLVFREVLPNLRSTVLALFGLRFVAAVYVVATAAFLQIGPQPPAADWALMIRENSAGIVLNPWAVLAPGIAIGLLAMSVNQAAGSLAPRAERT
;
A
#
# COMPACT_ATOMS: atom_id res chain seq x y z
N MET A 1 -6.85 -3.37 25.52
CA MET A 1 -7.39 -4.58 24.87
C MET A 1 -8.70 -4.35 24.12
N LYS A 2 -9.72 -3.60 24.65
CA LYS A 2 -11.05 -3.44 23.98
C LYS A 2 -11.03 -2.77 22.60
N ARG A 3 -10.00 -2.02 22.19
CA ARG A 3 -9.88 -1.38 20.86
C ARG A 3 -8.98 -2.12 19.86
N LEU A 4 -8.19 -3.10 20.31
CA LEU A 4 -7.30 -3.89 19.45
C LEU A 4 -8.08 -4.87 18.58
N LEU A 5 -9.08 -5.55 19.15
CA LEU A 5 -9.84 -6.57 18.45
C LEU A 5 -10.60 -6.02 17.23
N PRO A 6 -11.38 -4.93 17.34
CA PRO A 6 -12.11 -4.39 16.19
C PRO A 6 -11.19 -3.81 15.09
N SER A 7 -10.05 -3.20 15.46
CA SER A 7 -9.11 -2.67 14.45
C SER A 7 -8.35 -3.77 13.71
N LEU A 8 -7.97 -4.85 14.38
CA LEU A 8 -7.37 -6.01 13.74
C LEU A 8 -8.39 -6.77 12.89
N LEU A 9 -9.62 -6.90 13.38
CA LEU A 9 -10.70 -7.55 12.63
C LEU A 9 -10.98 -6.80 11.32
N SER A 10 -11.14 -5.49 11.35
CA SER A 10 -11.36 -4.68 10.14
C SER A 10 -10.18 -4.72 9.17
N ALA A 11 -8.93 -4.71 9.69
CA ALA A 11 -7.72 -4.79 8.89
C ALA A 11 -7.52 -6.13 8.19
N LEU A 12 -8.11 -7.20 8.74
CA LEU A 12 -8.08 -8.52 8.10
C LEU A 12 -9.28 -8.74 7.18
N LEU A 13 -10.44 -8.26 7.58
CA LEU A 13 -11.71 -8.54 6.89
C LEU A 13 -11.77 -7.88 5.50
N LEU A 14 -11.32 -6.64 5.37
CA LEU A 14 -11.33 -5.93 4.07
C LEU A 14 -10.35 -6.51 3.04
N PRO A 15 -9.07 -6.75 3.36
CA PRO A 15 -8.19 -7.47 2.44
C PRO A 15 -8.67 -8.88 2.12
N LEU A 16 -9.23 -9.60 3.12
CA LEU A 16 -9.80 -10.92 2.90
C LEU A 16 -11.00 -10.84 1.95
N LEU A 17 -11.90 -9.89 2.15
CA LEU A 17 -13.03 -9.66 1.25
C LEU A 17 -12.57 -9.31 -0.17
N ALA A 18 -11.52 -8.51 -0.32
CA ALA A 18 -10.95 -8.20 -1.63
C ALA A 18 -10.35 -9.43 -2.33
N VAL A 19 -9.82 -10.40 -1.58
CA VAL A 19 -9.24 -11.64 -2.13
C VAL A 19 -10.32 -12.70 -2.41
N VAL A 20 -11.28 -12.87 -1.49
CA VAL A 20 -12.35 -13.89 -1.57
C VAL A 20 -13.56 -13.36 -2.35
N GLY A 21 -13.67 -12.05 -2.50
CA GLY A 21 -14.79 -11.38 -3.16
C GLY A 21 -15.21 -11.95 -4.51
N PRO A 22 -14.29 -12.31 -5.40
CA PRO A 22 -14.65 -12.95 -6.66
C PRO A 22 -15.51 -14.22 -6.53
N LEU A 23 -15.37 -14.95 -5.43
CA LEU A 23 -16.18 -16.15 -5.13
C LEU A 23 -17.59 -15.80 -4.63
N LEU A 24 -17.80 -14.57 -4.20
CA LEU A 24 -19.08 -14.07 -3.66
C LEU A 24 -19.84 -13.23 -4.70
N ALA A 25 -19.25 -12.99 -5.86
CA ALA A 25 -19.83 -12.15 -6.90
C ALA A 25 -21.10 -12.80 -7.48
N PRO A 26 -22.25 -12.10 -7.48
CA PRO A 26 -23.49 -12.66 -7.97
C PRO A 26 -23.52 -12.85 -9.49
N HIS A 27 -22.75 -12.05 -10.24
CA HIS A 27 -22.73 -12.07 -11.69
C HIS A 27 -21.28 -12.10 -12.24
N PRO A 28 -21.07 -12.58 -13.49
CA PRO A 28 -19.78 -12.42 -14.17
C PRO A 28 -19.38 -10.94 -14.30
N MET A 29 -18.10 -10.63 -14.14
CA MET A 29 -17.62 -9.24 -14.08
C MET A 29 -17.64 -8.50 -15.42
N ASP A 30 -17.76 -9.23 -16.55
CA ASP A 30 -17.62 -8.71 -17.92
C ASP A 30 -18.95 -8.69 -18.70
N GLN A 31 -20.01 -9.30 -18.17
CA GLN A 31 -21.32 -9.37 -18.84
C GLN A 31 -22.24 -8.21 -18.45
N PRO A 32 -22.83 -7.49 -19.42
CA PRO A 32 -23.90 -6.54 -19.15
C PRO A 32 -25.16 -7.28 -18.67
N ILE A 33 -25.72 -6.84 -17.54
CA ILE A 33 -26.96 -7.38 -16.99
C ILE A 33 -28.08 -6.33 -16.91
N THR A 34 -27.73 -5.05 -17.09
CA THR A 34 -28.65 -3.93 -17.09
C THR A 34 -28.30 -2.94 -18.21
N ILE A 35 -29.05 -1.87 -18.33
CA ILE A 35 -28.69 -0.74 -19.20
C ILE A 35 -27.46 0.00 -18.65
N PRO A 36 -26.70 0.71 -19.50
CA PRO A 36 -25.62 1.58 -19.04
C PRO A 36 -26.07 2.53 -17.94
N TYR A 37 -25.33 2.55 -16.83
CA TYR A 37 -25.67 3.30 -15.62
C TYR A 37 -27.07 3.01 -15.04
N GLY A 38 -27.59 1.79 -15.25
CA GLY A 38 -28.88 1.38 -14.70
C GLY A 38 -28.94 1.57 -13.19
N PRO A 39 -30.09 2.05 -12.65
CA PRO A 39 -30.22 2.35 -11.23
C PRO A 39 -30.06 1.11 -10.35
N ALA A 40 -29.67 1.33 -9.09
CA ALA A 40 -29.54 0.28 -8.09
C ALA A 40 -30.85 -0.54 -7.95
N GLY A 41 -30.71 -1.88 -7.83
CA GLY A 41 -31.84 -2.81 -7.74
C GLY A 41 -32.42 -3.27 -9.09
N THR A 42 -31.96 -2.76 -10.22
CA THR A 42 -32.44 -3.16 -11.54
C THR A 42 -31.83 -4.51 -11.96
N ASN A 43 -32.68 -5.44 -12.45
CA ASN A 43 -32.27 -6.74 -12.95
C ASN A 43 -31.35 -7.55 -12.01
N GLY A 44 -31.48 -7.40 -10.69
CA GLY A 44 -30.64 -8.07 -9.70
C GLY A 44 -29.32 -7.37 -9.42
N ALA A 45 -28.97 -6.28 -10.10
CA ALA A 45 -27.80 -5.45 -9.81
C ALA A 45 -28.04 -4.59 -8.56
N LEU A 46 -27.60 -5.05 -7.38
CA LEU A 46 -27.84 -4.36 -6.10
C LEU A 46 -27.30 -2.91 -6.09
N LEU A 47 -26.13 -2.67 -6.68
CA LEU A 47 -25.54 -1.34 -6.83
C LEU A 47 -25.76 -0.73 -8.23
N GLY A 48 -26.60 -1.35 -9.06
CA GLY A 48 -26.89 -0.91 -10.42
C GLY A 48 -25.77 -1.27 -11.43
N GLY A 49 -25.88 -0.68 -12.63
CA GLY A 49 -24.99 -0.90 -13.74
C GLY A 49 -23.84 0.11 -13.81
N ASP A 50 -22.71 -0.31 -14.38
CA ASP A 50 -21.62 0.58 -14.78
C ASP A 50 -21.87 1.21 -16.17
N GLN A 51 -20.85 1.88 -16.75
CA GLN A 51 -20.91 2.49 -18.08
C GLN A 51 -21.29 1.53 -19.22
N LEU A 52 -21.08 0.21 -19.06
CA LEU A 52 -21.42 -0.83 -20.01
C LEU A 52 -22.62 -1.69 -19.56
N GLY A 53 -23.29 -1.32 -18.47
CA GLY A 53 -24.39 -2.09 -17.89
C GLY A 53 -23.98 -3.33 -17.11
N ARG A 54 -22.68 -3.48 -16.75
CA ARG A 54 -22.18 -4.58 -15.94
C ARG A 54 -22.49 -4.33 -14.47
N ASP A 55 -22.64 -5.41 -13.67
CA ASP A 55 -22.95 -5.31 -12.25
C ASP A 55 -21.83 -4.64 -11.44
N VAL A 56 -22.14 -3.49 -10.86
CA VAL A 56 -21.19 -2.71 -10.04
C VAL A 56 -20.74 -3.51 -8.82
N LEU A 57 -21.62 -4.27 -8.14
CA LEU A 57 -21.27 -5.08 -6.97
C LEU A 57 -20.30 -6.21 -7.34
N SER A 58 -20.57 -6.96 -8.41
CA SER A 58 -19.71 -8.03 -8.87
C SER A 58 -18.33 -7.50 -9.24
N ARG A 59 -18.25 -6.38 -9.94
CA ARG A 59 -17.00 -5.72 -10.28
C ARG A 59 -16.26 -5.19 -9.04
N LEU A 60 -16.97 -4.67 -8.05
CA LEU A 60 -16.40 -4.24 -6.78
C LEU A 60 -15.73 -5.42 -6.05
N LEU A 61 -16.38 -6.57 -6.01
CA LEU A 61 -15.88 -7.77 -5.37
C LEU A 61 -14.64 -8.35 -6.09
N HIS A 62 -14.54 -8.20 -7.40
CA HIS A 62 -13.35 -8.60 -8.17
C HIS A 62 -12.22 -7.57 -8.09
N GLY A 63 -12.55 -6.28 -8.04
CA GLY A 63 -11.61 -5.17 -8.27
C GLY A 63 -10.62 -4.89 -7.14
N GLY A 64 -10.83 -5.44 -5.94
CA GLY A 64 -9.97 -5.16 -4.80
C GLY A 64 -8.68 -5.96 -4.74
N ARG A 65 -8.66 -7.14 -5.35
CA ARG A 65 -7.57 -8.12 -5.21
C ARG A 65 -6.21 -7.57 -5.66
N ASP A 66 -6.17 -7.00 -6.83
CA ASP A 66 -4.93 -6.52 -7.44
C ASP A 66 -4.36 -5.29 -6.72
N LEU A 67 -5.24 -4.39 -6.30
CA LEU A 67 -4.87 -3.25 -5.47
C LEU A 67 -4.27 -3.69 -4.14
N VAL A 68 -4.92 -4.63 -3.42
CA VAL A 68 -4.45 -5.12 -2.12
C VAL A 68 -3.11 -5.82 -2.24
N ILE A 69 -2.96 -6.74 -3.19
CA ILE A 69 -1.71 -7.51 -3.36
C ILE A 69 -0.56 -6.58 -3.74
N SER A 70 -0.77 -5.67 -4.70
CA SER A 70 0.28 -4.74 -5.13
C SER A 70 0.68 -3.78 -4.00
N SER A 71 -0.28 -3.21 -3.29
CA SER A 71 -0.02 -2.30 -2.17
C SER A 71 0.69 -3.01 -1.01
N LEU A 72 0.30 -4.24 -0.71
CA LEU A 72 0.96 -5.06 0.32
C LEU A 72 2.41 -5.36 -0.07
N ALA A 73 2.65 -5.79 -1.32
CA ALA A 73 3.99 -6.04 -1.82
C ALA A 73 4.89 -4.80 -1.72
N VAL A 74 4.40 -3.64 -2.16
CA VAL A 74 5.14 -2.37 -2.04
C VAL A 74 5.42 -2.03 -0.59
N ALA A 75 4.43 -2.11 0.30
CA ALA A 75 4.60 -1.79 1.71
C ALA A 75 5.62 -2.69 2.41
N VAL A 76 5.56 -4.01 2.17
CA VAL A 76 6.51 -4.99 2.73
C VAL A 76 7.91 -4.71 2.22
N LEU A 77 8.10 -4.56 0.90
CA LEU A 77 9.41 -4.35 0.31
C LEU A 77 10.02 -3.02 0.75
N VAL A 78 9.25 -1.93 0.73
CA VAL A 78 9.73 -0.61 1.19
C VAL A 78 10.11 -0.64 2.67
N THR A 79 9.27 -1.26 3.52
CA THR A 79 9.57 -1.37 4.96
C THR A 79 10.80 -2.24 5.21
N ALA A 80 10.95 -3.35 4.52
CA ALA A 80 12.12 -4.23 4.65
C ALA A 80 13.41 -3.51 4.22
N ILE A 81 13.40 -2.86 3.05
CA ILE A 81 14.54 -2.08 2.54
C ILE A 81 14.87 -0.94 3.53
N ALA A 82 13.86 -0.20 3.98
CA ALA A 82 14.04 0.89 4.92
C ALA A 82 14.65 0.42 6.25
N THR A 83 14.17 -0.70 6.77
CA THR A 83 14.68 -1.26 8.03
C THR A 83 16.13 -1.66 7.90
N VAL A 84 16.48 -2.42 6.86
CA VAL A 84 17.86 -2.92 6.68
C VAL A 84 18.83 -1.77 6.37
N LEU A 85 18.51 -0.96 5.36
CA LEU A 85 19.41 0.12 4.93
C LEU A 85 19.44 1.27 5.92
N GLY A 86 18.30 1.61 6.55
CA GLY A 86 18.21 2.71 7.51
C GLY A 86 18.96 2.38 8.80
N VAL A 87 18.77 1.20 9.37
CA VAL A 87 19.52 0.77 10.57
C VAL A 87 21.01 0.61 10.26
N ALA A 88 21.37 0.01 9.11
CA ALA A 88 22.78 -0.10 8.69
C ALA A 88 23.42 1.29 8.48
N GLY A 89 22.66 2.26 7.98
CA GLY A 89 23.07 3.65 7.83
C GLY A 89 23.33 4.34 9.16
N ALA A 90 22.49 4.08 10.17
CA ALA A 90 22.70 4.59 11.53
C ALA A 90 23.92 3.97 12.21
N LEU A 91 24.17 2.67 12.01
CA LEU A 91 25.34 1.96 12.54
C LEU A 91 26.66 2.37 11.86
N ARG A 92 26.61 2.81 10.60
CA ARG A 92 27.79 3.15 9.79
C ARG A 92 27.64 4.53 9.15
N PRO A 93 28.11 5.61 9.78
CA PRO A 93 27.87 6.98 9.29
C PRO A 93 28.36 7.26 7.86
N GLY A 94 29.43 6.57 7.41
CA GLY A 94 29.92 6.68 6.03
C GLY A 94 28.89 6.15 5.01
N PHE A 95 28.35 4.97 5.28
CA PHE A 95 27.30 4.35 4.48
C PHE A 95 25.97 5.14 4.59
N GLY A 96 25.63 5.61 5.79
CA GLY A 96 24.44 6.43 6.01
C GLY A 96 24.44 7.68 5.14
N ARG A 97 25.53 8.45 5.10
CA ARG A 97 25.66 9.64 4.25
C ARG A 97 25.52 9.33 2.75
N PHE A 98 26.03 8.20 2.29
CA PHE A 98 25.86 7.77 0.90
C PHE A 98 24.38 7.49 0.59
N VAL A 99 23.71 6.71 1.45
CA VAL A 99 22.30 6.35 1.29
C VAL A 99 21.41 7.60 1.34
N GLU A 100 21.69 8.55 2.23
CA GLU A 100 20.96 9.81 2.32
C GLU A 100 21.09 10.65 1.04
N ARG A 101 22.29 10.75 0.46
CA ARG A 101 22.48 11.48 -0.82
C ARG A 101 21.72 10.84 -1.97
N VAL A 102 21.73 9.51 -2.05
CA VAL A 102 20.94 8.78 -3.06
C VAL A 102 19.43 9.05 -2.82
N ALA A 103 18.99 9.00 -1.56
CA ALA A 103 17.61 9.27 -1.21
C ALA A 103 17.18 10.69 -1.60
N ASP A 104 18.04 11.70 -1.37
CA ASP A 104 17.76 13.09 -1.73
C ASP A 104 17.50 13.25 -3.24
N VAL A 105 18.28 12.56 -4.08
CA VAL A 105 18.07 12.58 -5.55
C VAL A 105 16.72 12.00 -5.94
N PHE A 106 16.34 10.84 -5.36
CA PHE A 106 15.06 10.22 -5.66
C PHE A 106 13.86 11.02 -5.13
N MET A 107 14.01 11.71 -4.00
CA MET A 107 12.94 12.52 -3.40
C MET A 107 12.62 13.79 -4.22
N LEU A 108 13.52 14.23 -5.09
CA LEU A 108 13.26 15.35 -6.03
C LEU A 108 12.33 14.95 -7.19
N LEU A 109 12.19 13.64 -7.47
CA LEU A 109 11.35 13.16 -8.55
C LEU A 109 9.88 13.10 -8.10
N PRO A 110 8.95 13.79 -8.80
CA PRO A 110 7.53 13.59 -8.54
C PRO A 110 7.15 12.13 -8.76
N ALA A 111 6.53 11.49 -7.72
CA ALA A 111 6.27 10.06 -7.73
C ALA A 111 5.50 9.59 -8.98
N VAL A 112 4.49 10.35 -9.41
CA VAL A 112 3.70 10.03 -10.61
C VAL A 112 4.55 9.99 -11.87
N LEU A 113 5.48 10.97 -12.04
CA LEU A 113 6.36 11.00 -13.19
C LEU A 113 7.37 9.83 -13.18
N GLY A 114 7.90 9.49 -12.02
CA GLY A 114 8.78 8.33 -11.89
C GLY A 114 8.08 7.01 -12.20
N ILE A 115 6.82 6.84 -11.78
CA ILE A 115 6.01 5.66 -12.11
C ILE A 115 5.76 5.60 -13.62
N LEU A 116 5.35 6.72 -14.24
CA LEU A 116 5.16 6.81 -15.69
C LEU A 116 6.43 6.43 -16.43
N LEU A 117 7.58 6.99 -16.03
CA LEU A 117 8.86 6.71 -16.67
C LEU A 117 9.18 5.20 -16.66
N VAL A 118 9.07 4.55 -15.50
CA VAL A 118 9.39 3.12 -15.37
C VAL A 118 8.39 2.27 -16.13
N THR A 119 7.09 2.53 -16.00
CA THR A 119 6.04 1.69 -16.62
C THR A 119 6.01 1.84 -18.13
N LEU A 120 6.25 3.05 -18.67
CA LEU A 120 6.35 3.28 -20.11
C LEU A 120 7.66 2.73 -20.71
N SER A 121 8.75 2.72 -19.93
CA SER A 121 10.03 2.13 -20.37
C SER A 121 10.02 0.60 -20.31
N TRP A 122 9.09 0.02 -19.54
CA TRP A 122 8.96 -1.43 -19.39
C TRP A 122 7.49 -1.88 -19.53
N PRO A 123 6.88 -1.76 -20.72
CA PRO A 123 5.46 -2.08 -20.93
C PRO A 123 5.09 -3.54 -20.60
N GLN A 124 5.99 -4.49 -20.91
CA GLN A 124 5.77 -5.92 -20.62
C GLN A 124 5.84 -6.25 -19.12
N GLY A 125 6.39 -5.35 -18.30
CA GLY A 125 6.50 -5.53 -16.85
C GLY A 125 5.16 -5.48 -16.12
N GLY A 126 4.15 -4.83 -16.70
CA GLY A 126 2.80 -4.76 -16.14
C GLY A 126 2.78 -4.40 -14.65
N ARG A 127 2.20 -5.27 -13.82
CA ARG A 127 2.17 -5.10 -12.36
C ARG A 127 3.56 -5.03 -11.72
N LEU A 128 4.53 -5.80 -12.23
CA LEU A 128 5.90 -5.77 -11.68
C LEU A 128 6.57 -4.43 -11.93
N ALA A 129 6.39 -3.82 -13.11
CA ALA A 129 6.91 -2.49 -13.40
C ALA A 129 6.33 -1.44 -12.44
N LEU A 130 5.02 -1.51 -12.16
CA LEU A 130 4.35 -0.63 -11.20
C LEU A 130 4.91 -0.81 -9.77
N VAL A 131 5.00 -2.06 -9.31
CA VAL A 131 5.51 -2.37 -7.96
C VAL A 131 6.98 -1.94 -7.81
N THR A 132 7.83 -2.23 -8.79
CA THR A 132 9.24 -1.83 -8.74
C THR A 132 9.41 -0.30 -8.75
N ALA A 133 8.64 0.41 -9.56
CA ALA A 133 8.62 1.88 -9.56
C ALA A 133 8.18 2.43 -8.20
N ALA A 134 7.09 1.91 -7.65
CA ALA A 134 6.56 2.35 -6.35
C ALA A 134 7.55 2.07 -5.21
N VAL A 135 8.24 0.93 -5.24
CA VAL A 135 9.29 0.60 -4.27
C VAL A 135 10.50 1.53 -4.42
N ALA A 136 10.99 1.74 -5.64
CA ALA A 136 12.16 2.59 -5.88
C ALA A 136 11.92 4.04 -5.42
N LEU A 137 10.72 4.57 -5.64
CA LEU A 137 10.36 5.93 -5.25
C LEU A 137 9.94 6.05 -3.77
N GLY A 138 9.38 4.98 -3.20
CA GLY A 138 8.93 4.97 -1.81
C GLY A 138 10.02 4.66 -0.79
N ALA A 139 11.03 3.86 -1.17
CA ALA A 139 12.09 3.42 -0.27
C ALA A 139 12.99 4.56 0.26
N PRO A 140 13.42 5.54 -0.54
CA PRO A 140 14.33 6.59 -0.08
C PRO A 140 13.83 7.35 1.15
N TYR A 141 12.58 7.78 1.11
CA TYR A 141 11.96 8.46 2.26
C TYR A 141 11.88 7.54 3.49
N ALA A 142 11.50 6.28 3.28
CA ALA A 142 11.37 5.31 4.36
C ALA A 142 12.73 4.95 5.00
N VAL A 143 13.78 4.85 4.19
CA VAL A 143 15.16 4.62 4.65
C VAL A 143 15.61 5.78 5.53
N ARG A 144 15.42 7.01 5.08
CA ARG A 144 15.77 8.22 5.86
C ARG A 144 15.03 8.29 7.19
N PHE A 145 13.72 8.00 7.17
CA PHE A 145 12.93 7.90 8.39
C PHE A 145 13.51 6.86 9.36
N MET A 146 13.87 5.68 8.84
CA MET A 146 14.37 4.59 9.66
C MET A 146 15.78 4.84 10.19
N THR A 147 16.65 5.53 9.43
CA THR A 147 17.97 5.98 9.90
C THR A 147 17.82 6.91 11.10
N ALA A 148 16.93 7.89 11.01
CA ALA A 148 16.66 8.82 12.11
C ALA A 148 16.05 8.12 13.34
N ALA A 149 15.13 7.18 13.13
CA ALA A 149 14.54 6.42 14.22
C ALA A 149 15.52 5.47 14.91
N ALA A 150 16.51 4.95 14.18
CA ALA A 150 17.53 4.06 14.72
C ALA A 150 18.64 4.82 15.48
N ALA A 151 18.87 6.09 15.18
CA ALA A 151 19.96 6.88 15.73
C ALA A 151 20.05 6.83 17.29
N PRO A 152 18.98 7.01 18.07
CA PRO A 152 19.06 6.91 19.52
C PRO A 152 19.31 5.48 20.03
N VAL A 153 18.94 4.45 19.28
CA VAL A 153 19.14 3.05 19.67
C VAL A 153 20.59 2.62 19.45
N VAL A 154 21.21 3.05 18.36
CA VAL A 154 22.59 2.65 18.04
C VAL A 154 23.62 3.27 18.96
N THR A 155 23.29 4.33 19.71
CA THR A 155 24.15 4.96 20.72
C THR A 155 23.94 4.38 22.13
N THR A 156 23.20 3.29 22.27
CA THR A 156 23.06 2.61 23.57
C THR A 156 24.27 1.74 23.87
N GLY A 157 24.64 1.67 25.14
CA GLY A 157 25.88 1.00 25.58
C GLY A 157 25.98 -0.49 25.17
N TYR A 158 24.83 -1.21 25.09
CA TYR A 158 24.85 -2.61 24.65
C TYR A 158 25.13 -2.74 23.13
N VAL A 159 24.64 -1.81 22.30
CA VAL A 159 24.96 -1.79 20.85
C VAL A 159 26.42 -1.38 20.64
N GLU A 160 26.90 -0.38 21.39
CA GLU A 160 28.31 0.05 21.32
C GLU A 160 29.26 -1.10 21.72
N ALA A 161 28.92 -1.85 22.78
CA ALA A 161 29.68 -3.01 23.18
C ALA A 161 29.69 -4.11 22.11
N ALA A 162 28.56 -4.38 21.47
CA ALA A 162 28.48 -5.35 20.38
C ALA A 162 29.28 -4.91 19.12
N VAL A 163 29.27 -3.62 18.82
CA VAL A 163 30.10 -3.03 17.74
C VAL A 163 31.60 -3.16 18.08
N ALA A 164 31.99 -2.85 19.32
CA ALA A 164 33.37 -2.99 19.80
C ALA A 164 33.81 -4.47 19.81
N GLY A 165 32.91 -5.42 20.04
CA GLY A 165 33.13 -6.86 19.95
C GLY A 165 33.34 -7.38 18.52
N GLY A 166 33.17 -6.52 17.51
CA GLY A 166 33.38 -6.89 16.10
C GLY A 166 32.23 -7.65 15.46
N GLU A 167 31.03 -7.55 16.02
CA GLU A 167 29.84 -8.19 15.47
C GLU A 167 29.51 -7.71 14.05
N ARG A 168 28.98 -8.62 13.23
CA ARG A 168 28.63 -8.31 11.83
C ARG A 168 27.44 -7.35 11.78
N THR A 169 27.45 -6.42 10.81
CA THR A 169 26.40 -5.40 10.65
C THR A 169 24.98 -6.00 10.59
N LEU A 170 24.78 -7.13 9.88
CA LEU A 170 23.48 -7.80 9.83
C LEU A 170 23.06 -8.36 11.21
N HIS A 171 24.01 -8.89 11.98
CA HIS A 171 23.74 -9.33 13.35
C HIS A 171 23.26 -8.15 14.21
N LEU A 172 23.99 -7.04 14.17
CA LEU A 172 23.61 -5.81 14.89
C LEU A 172 22.21 -5.31 14.47
N VAL A 173 21.93 -5.30 13.15
CA VAL A 173 20.61 -4.88 12.63
C VAL A 173 19.49 -5.75 13.20
N PHE A 174 19.59 -7.08 13.07
CA PHE A 174 18.46 -7.97 13.36
C PHE A 174 18.38 -8.40 14.82
N ARG A 175 19.49 -8.48 15.54
CA ARG A 175 19.54 -8.98 16.93
C ARG A 175 19.59 -7.87 17.97
N GLU A 176 20.27 -6.77 17.68
CA GLU A 176 20.50 -5.72 18.67
C GLU A 176 19.53 -4.53 18.48
N VAL A 177 19.39 -4.02 17.25
CA VAL A 177 18.64 -2.78 17.00
C VAL A 177 17.17 -3.04 16.68
N LEU A 178 16.87 -3.94 15.74
CA LEU A 178 15.50 -4.20 15.26
C LEU A 178 14.51 -4.60 16.38
N PRO A 179 14.87 -5.43 17.36
CA PRO A 179 13.95 -5.77 18.45
C PRO A 179 13.44 -4.56 19.24
N ASN A 180 14.24 -3.49 19.32
CA ASN A 180 13.88 -2.24 20.01
C ASN A 180 13.08 -1.29 19.11
N LEU A 181 13.07 -1.51 17.80
CA LEU A 181 12.36 -0.71 16.81
C LEU A 181 11.07 -1.39 16.29
N ARG A 182 10.62 -2.48 16.89
CA ARG A 182 9.44 -3.24 16.40
C ARG A 182 8.21 -2.36 16.23
N SER A 183 7.91 -1.50 17.18
CA SER A 183 6.77 -0.57 17.11
C SER A 183 6.93 0.44 15.97
N THR A 184 8.13 0.96 15.79
CA THR A 184 8.45 1.91 14.72
C THR A 184 8.33 1.26 13.34
N VAL A 185 8.81 0.02 13.20
CA VAL A 185 8.68 -0.75 11.95
C VAL A 185 7.21 -1.04 11.61
N LEU A 186 6.40 -1.43 12.61
CA LEU A 186 4.96 -1.65 12.40
C LEU A 186 4.23 -0.36 12.02
N ALA A 187 4.55 0.76 12.68
CA ALA A 187 3.98 2.05 12.34
C ALA A 187 4.40 2.49 10.92
N LEU A 188 5.68 2.31 10.57
CA LEU A 188 6.19 2.58 9.23
C LEU A 188 5.47 1.71 8.19
N PHE A 189 5.29 0.41 8.45
CA PHE A 189 4.55 -0.48 7.54
C PHE A 189 3.13 0.03 7.28
N GLY A 190 2.38 0.41 8.31
CA GLY A 190 1.03 0.96 8.14
C GLY A 190 1.02 2.22 7.28
N LEU A 191 1.95 3.15 7.55
CA LEU A 191 2.10 4.38 6.76
C LEU A 191 2.49 4.07 5.29
N ARG A 192 3.38 3.11 5.08
CA ARG A 192 3.81 2.69 3.73
C ARG A 192 2.70 1.97 2.98
N PHE A 193 1.87 1.19 3.66
CA PHE A 193 0.71 0.56 3.04
C PHE A 193 -0.29 1.61 2.52
N VAL A 194 -0.64 2.61 3.33
CA VAL A 194 -1.53 3.71 2.89
C VAL A 194 -0.94 4.45 1.70
N ALA A 195 0.36 4.78 1.75
CA ALA A 195 1.05 5.42 0.65
C ALA A 195 1.06 4.54 -0.62
N ALA A 196 1.25 3.23 -0.46
CA ALA A 196 1.21 2.28 -1.57
C ALA A 196 -0.20 2.17 -2.19
N VAL A 197 -1.26 2.11 -1.38
CA VAL A 197 -2.65 2.15 -1.87
C VAL A 197 -2.88 3.41 -2.71
N TYR A 198 -2.45 4.56 -2.21
CA TYR A 198 -2.57 5.83 -2.94
C TYR A 198 -1.84 5.78 -4.29
N VAL A 199 -0.60 5.32 -4.31
CA VAL A 199 0.24 5.25 -5.52
C VAL A 199 -0.34 4.26 -6.54
N VAL A 200 -0.69 3.05 -6.10
CA VAL A 200 -1.24 2.00 -6.97
C VAL A 200 -2.62 2.42 -7.53
N ALA A 201 -3.49 2.99 -6.67
CA ALA A 201 -4.79 3.49 -7.11
C ALA A 201 -4.65 4.66 -8.10
N THR A 202 -3.71 5.58 -7.87
CA THR A 202 -3.45 6.69 -8.80
C THR A 202 -2.96 6.16 -10.15
N ALA A 203 -2.08 5.17 -10.17
CA ALA A 203 -1.60 4.55 -11.39
C ALA A 203 -2.74 3.86 -12.16
N ALA A 204 -3.60 3.09 -11.48
CA ALA A 204 -4.76 2.44 -12.09
C ALA A 204 -5.77 3.48 -12.62
N PHE A 205 -6.03 4.55 -11.86
CA PHE A 205 -6.86 5.67 -12.32
C PHE A 205 -6.32 6.33 -13.58
N LEU A 206 -5.00 6.45 -13.72
CA LEU A 206 -4.33 6.96 -14.90
C LEU A 206 -4.19 5.92 -16.03
N GLN A 207 -4.77 4.73 -15.87
CA GLN A 207 -4.64 3.60 -16.79
C GLN A 207 -3.19 3.10 -16.96
N ILE A 208 -2.39 3.28 -15.93
CA ILE A 208 -1.04 2.73 -15.83
C ILE A 208 -1.15 1.44 -15.02
N GLY A 209 -1.40 0.31 -15.66
CA GLY A 209 -1.59 -0.97 -14.97
C GLY A 209 -2.80 -1.74 -15.52
N PRO A 210 -3.78 -2.12 -14.68
CA PRO A 210 -4.97 -2.83 -15.14
C PRO A 210 -5.72 -2.06 -16.23
N GLN A 211 -6.06 -2.77 -17.32
CA GLN A 211 -6.81 -2.22 -18.45
C GLN A 211 -8.18 -2.90 -18.53
N PRO A 212 -9.20 -2.23 -19.08
CA PRO A 212 -10.47 -2.86 -19.36
C PRO A 212 -10.28 -4.13 -20.21
N PRO A 213 -11.02 -5.23 -19.96
CA PRO A 213 -12.20 -5.34 -19.10
C PRO A 213 -11.91 -5.64 -17.62
N ALA A 214 -10.66 -5.65 -17.16
CA ALA A 214 -10.32 -5.96 -15.78
C ALA A 214 -11.10 -5.09 -14.80
N ALA A 215 -11.50 -5.67 -13.67
CA ALA A 215 -12.04 -4.93 -12.56
C ALA A 215 -10.89 -4.46 -11.65
N ASP A 216 -10.82 -3.17 -11.40
CA ASP A 216 -9.96 -2.53 -10.40
C ASP A 216 -10.70 -1.33 -9.81
N TRP A 217 -10.63 -1.13 -8.50
CA TRP A 217 -11.44 -0.09 -7.84
C TRP A 217 -11.16 1.32 -8.35
N ALA A 218 -9.90 1.66 -8.60
CA ALA A 218 -9.55 2.99 -9.08
C ALA A 218 -9.88 3.16 -10.58
N LEU A 219 -9.70 2.11 -11.37
CA LEU A 219 -10.13 2.08 -12.76
C LEU A 219 -11.65 2.23 -12.88
N MET A 220 -12.43 1.55 -12.01
CA MET A 220 -13.90 1.69 -11.96
C MET A 220 -14.33 3.13 -11.68
N ILE A 221 -13.66 3.84 -10.76
CA ILE A 221 -13.93 5.26 -10.50
C ILE A 221 -13.75 6.08 -11.78
N ARG A 222 -12.65 5.87 -12.48
CA ARG A 222 -12.36 6.58 -13.73
C ARG A 222 -13.38 6.26 -14.82
N GLU A 223 -13.64 4.97 -15.06
CA GLU A 223 -14.57 4.52 -16.11
C GLU A 223 -15.98 5.08 -15.93
N ASN A 224 -16.42 5.26 -14.67
CA ASN A 224 -17.80 5.62 -14.36
C ASN A 224 -17.95 7.10 -13.95
N SER A 225 -16.88 7.88 -13.89
CA SER A 225 -16.91 9.28 -13.45
C SER A 225 -17.88 10.15 -14.25
N ALA A 226 -18.00 9.94 -15.56
CA ALA A 226 -18.93 10.67 -16.42
C ALA A 226 -20.41 10.38 -16.11
N GLY A 227 -20.73 9.20 -15.57
CA GLY A 227 -22.09 8.76 -15.25
C GLY A 227 -22.46 8.87 -13.78
N ILE A 228 -21.69 9.60 -12.96
CA ILE A 228 -21.91 9.70 -11.50
C ILE A 228 -23.30 10.20 -11.12
N VAL A 229 -23.92 11.04 -11.94
CA VAL A 229 -25.29 11.56 -11.73
C VAL A 229 -26.34 10.49 -12.00
N LEU A 230 -26.08 9.55 -12.91
CA LEU A 230 -27.01 8.48 -13.29
C LEU A 230 -26.94 7.31 -12.31
N ASN A 231 -25.74 6.83 -11.98
CA ASN A 231 -25.52 5.83 -10.96
C ASN A 231 -24.31 6.20 -10.08
N PRO A 232 -24.51 6.90 -8.95
CA PRO A 232 -23.42 7.31 -8.08
C PRO A 232 -22.67 6.11 -7.45
N TRP A 233 -23.30 4.96 -7.28
CA TRP A 233 -22.68 3.79 -6.68
C TRP A 233 -21.53 3.21 -7.52
N ALA A 234 -21.57 3.39 -8.84
CA ALA A 234 -20.48 2.97 -9.73
C ALA A 234 -19.14 3.68 -9.43
N VAL A 235 -19.19 4.86 -8.79
CA VAL A 235 -18.02 5.66 -8.38
C VAL A 235 -17.79 5.61 -6.87
N LEU A 236 -18.88 5.79 -6.07
CA LEU A 236 -18.75 5.90 -4.62
C LEU A 236 -18.39 4.57 -3.96
N ALA A 237 -18.95 3.44 -4.43
CA ALA A 237 -18.67 2.14 -3.81
C ALA A 237 -17.18 1.76 -3.87
N PRO A 238 -16.48 1.79 -5.03
CA PRO A 238 -15.05 1.56 -5.07
C PRO A 238 -14.23 2.63 -4.33
N GLY A 239 -14.65 3.91 -4.34
CA GLY A 239 -13.98 4.96 -3.57
C GLY A 239 -14.03 4.72 -2.06
N ILE A 240 -15.20 4.35 -1.54
CA ILE A 240 -15.39 3.97 -0.13
C ILE A 240 -14.54 2.73 0.21
N ALA A 241 -14.50 1.72 -0.67
CA ALA A 241 -13.71 0.52 -0.44
C ALA A 241 -12.21 0.83 -0.32
N ILE A 242 -11.66 1.69 -1.18
CA ILE A 242 -10.26 2.16 -1.08
C ILE A 242 -10.02 2.90 0.24
N GLY A 243 -10.91 3.82 0.60
CA GLY A 243 -10.80 4.59 1.84
C GLY A 243 -10.86 3.69 3.09
N LEU A 244 -11.80 2.77 3.15
CA LEU A 244 -11.93 1.81 4.26
C LEU A 244 -10.72 0.88 4.36
N LEU A 245 -10.18 0.41 3.23
CA LEU A 245 -8.97 -0.41 3.19
C LEU A 245 -7.79 0.34 3.81
N ALA A 246 -7.53 1.57 3.36
CA ALA A 246 -6.45 2.39 3.87
C ALA A 246 -6.60 2.68 5.37
N MET A 247 -7.81 3.05 5.81
CA MET A 247 -8.10 3.33 7.22
C MET A 247 -7.93 2.10 8.10
N SER A 248 -8.43 0.94 7.68
CA SER A 248 -8.41 -0.29 8.48
C SER A 248 -6.98 -0.77 8.77
N VAL A 249 -6.13 -0.79 7.75
CA VAL A 249 -4.72 -1.21 7.90
C VAL A 249 -3.92 -0.19 8.73
N ASN A 250 -4.14 1.12 8.51
CA ASN A 250 -3.47 2.15 9.29
C ASN A 250 -3.85 2.10 10.78
N GLN A 251 -5.13 1.88 11.10
CA GLN A 251 -5.59 1.74 12.48
C GLN A 251 -5.01 0.48 13.14
N ALA A 252 -4.93 -0.63 12.42
CA ALA A 252 -4.33 -1.87 12.94
C ALA A 252 -2.84 -1.68 13.23
N ALA A 253 -2.08 -1.10 12.30
CA ALA A 253 -0.67 -0.80 12.50
C ALA A 253 -0.44 0.11 13.72
N GLY A 254 -1.25 1.16 13.86
CA GLY A 254 -1.20 2.05 15.03
C GLY A 254 -1.62 1.38 16.35
N SER A 255 -2.52 0.39 16.31
CA SER A 255 -2.96 -0.34 17.49
C SER A 255 -1.96 -1.39 17.98
N LEU A 256 -1.13 -1.92 17.08
CA LEU A 256 -0.06 -2.88 17.38
C LEU A 256 1.22 -2.18 17.87
N ALA A 257 1.40 -0.89 17.58
CA ALA A 257 2.50 -0.12 18.13
C ALA A 257 2.32 0.02 19.66
N PRO A 258 3.30 -0.40 20.49
CA PRO A 258 3.25 -0.17 21.92
C PRO A 258 3.06 1.33 22.19
N ARG A 259 2.11 1.68 23.06
CA ARG A 259 2.01 3.06 23.53
C ARG A 259 3.31 3.38 24.24
N ALA A 260 4.06 4.34 23.71
CA ALA A 260 5.10 4.98 24.50
C ALA A 260 4.43 5.43 25.81
N GLU A 261 4.84 4.84 26.92
CA GLU A 261 4.41 5.30 28.24
C GLU A 261 4.76 6.79 28.31
N ARG A 262 3.72 7.59 28.45
CA ARG A 262 3.89 9.01 28.74
C ARG A 262 4.40 9.08 30.18
N THR A 263 5.72 9.10 30.31
CA THR A 263 6.39 9.59 31.54
C THR A 263 6.53 11.09 31.46
#